data_26b4b024b6a0865745cc3bf07fa847ee
#
_entry.id   26b4b024b6a0865745cc3bf07fa847ee
#
_cell.length_a   1.000
_cell.length_b   1.000
_cell.length_c   1.000
_cell.angle_alpha   90.00
_cell.angle_beta   90.00
_cell.angle_gamma   90.00
#
_symmetry.space_group_name_H-M   'P 1'
#
loop_
_entity.id
_entity.type
_entity.pdbx_description
1 polymer ?
#
loop_
_entity_poly.entity_id
_entity_poly.type
_entity_poly.pdbx_seq_one_letter_code
_entity_poly.pdbx_strand_id
1 'polypeptide(L)'
;MIPDVYDVQLTDEAEDDLRDIYEYFAFKRREPRLARKIYKLIMNKLNSLSHMPLRYPVYQEEPWKSRNVRQVFAGSYCAFYFVMENIVKVLRIMYGGMDLSAALTKTLD
;
A
#
# COMPACT_ATOMS: atom_id res chain seq x y z
N MET A 1 19.97 12.73 10.67
CA MET A 1 20.35 11.30 10.65
C MET A 1 19.23 10.49 9.99
N ILE A 2 19.59 9.57 9.08
CA ILE A 2 18.63 8.69 8.44
C ILE A 2 18.35 7.51 9.38
N PRO A 3 17.09 7.24 9.73
CA PRO A 3 16.78 6.10 10.60
C PRO A 3 17.17 4.77 9.96
N ASP A 4 17.61 3.80 10.76
CA ASP A 4 17.86 2.43 10.30
C ASP A 4 16.55 1.65 10.15
N VAL A 5 15.59 1.95 11.03
CA VAL A 5 14.28 1.28 11.04
C VAL A 5 13.19 2.34 11.07
N TYR A 6 12.23 2.18 10.17
CA TYR A 6 11.07 3.07 10.07
C TYR A 6 9.85 2.40 10.68
N ASP A 7 8.97 3.21 11.25
CA ASP A 7 7.67 2.75 11.76
C ASP A 7 6.68 2.77 10.61
N VAL A 8 6.17 1.60 10.21
CA VAL A 8 5.22 1.47 9.12
C VAL A 8 3.81 1.56 9.68
N GLN A 9 3.07 2.56 9.23
CA GLN A 9 1.69 2.81 9.66
C GLN A 9 0.77 2.84 8.46
N LEU A 10 -0.44 2.30 8.63
CA LEU A 10 -1.49 2.34 7.62
C LEU A 10 -2.53 3.39 8.00
N THR A 11 -3.00 4.14 7.01
CA THR A 11 -4.17 4.99 7.20
C THR A 11 -5.42 4.12 7.41
N ASP A 12 -6.49 4.71 7.91
CA ASP A 12 -7.76 4.00 8.03
C ASP A 12 -8.24 3.47 6.66
N GLU A 13 -8.03 4.27 5.60
CA GLU A 13 -8.39 3.88 4.23
C GLU A 13 -7.56 2.68 3.76
N ALA A 14 -6.28 2.64 4.08
CA ALA A 14 -5.42 1.51 3.72
C ALA A 14 -5.81 0.26 4.49
N GLU A 15 -6.17 0.39 5.76
CA GLU A 15 -6.66 -0.72 6.57
C GLU A 15 -7.97 -1.26 6.01
N ASP A 16 -8.87 -0.36 5.60
CA ASP A 16 -10.14 -0.73 4.96
C ASP A 16 -9.88 -1.45 3.63
N ASP A 17 -8.95 -0.95 2.84
CA ASP A 17 -8.57 -1.59 1.57
C ASP A 17 -8.10 -3.03 1.81
N LEU A 18 -7.24 -3.22 2.80
CA LEU A 18 -6.68 -4.53 3.11
C LEU A 18 -7.77 -5.50 3.59
N ARG A 19 -8.68 -5.02 4.44
CA ARG A 19 -9.82 -5.81 4.91
C ARG A 19 -10.73 -6.20 3.75
N ASP A 20 -11.04 -5.25 2.86
CA ASP A 20 -11.92 -5.49 1.72
C ASP A 20 -11.32 -6.53 0.76
N ILE A 21 -10.01 -6.48 0.55
CA ILE A 21 -9.31 -7.47 -0.26
C ILE A 21 -9.45 -8.86 0.39
N TYR A 22 -9.20 -8.94 1.69
CA TYR A 22 -9.31 -10.21 2.43
C TYR A 22 -10.73 -10.77 2.35
N GLU A 23 -11.73 -9.94 2.64
CA GLU A 23 -13.14 -10.38 2.66
C GLU A 23 -13.61 -10.81 1.28
N TYR A 24 -13.14 -10.15 0.22
CA TYR A 24 -13.48 -10.53 -1.15
C TYR A 24 -13.07 -11.98 -1.42
N PHE A 25 -11.85 -12.35 -1.10
CA PHE A 25 -11.39 -13.72 -1.35
C PHE A 25 -11.96 -14.72 -0.36
N ALA A 26 -12.06 -14.36 0.91
CA ALA A 26 -12.54 -15.29 1.95
C ALA A 26 -14.02 -15.62 1.81
N PHE A 27 -14.85 -14.60 1.52
CA PHE A 27 -16.31 -14.76 1.58
C PHE A 27 -16.96 -14.72 0.21
N LYS A 28 -16.60 -13.78 -0.64
CA LYS A 28 -17.22 -13.67 -1.97
C LYS A 28 -16.71 -14.76 -2.91
N ARG A 29 -15.41 -14.99 -2.94
CA ARG A 29 -14.79 -16.05 -3.73
C ARG A 29 -14.81 -17.39 -3.02
N ARG A 30 -15.09 -17.42 -1.72
CA ARG A 30 -15.08 -18.62 -0.88
C ARG A 30 -13.75 -19.34 -0.93
N GLU A 31 -12.65 -18.59 -0.91
CA GLU A 31 -11.28 -19.11 -0.96
C GLU A 31 -10.48 -18.59 0.24
N PRO A 32 -10.79 -19.04 1.48
CA PRO A 32 -10.14 -18.50 2.67
C PRO A 32 -8.62 -18.73 2.71
N ARG A 33 -8.13 -19.80 2.13
CA ARG A 33 -6.68 -20.05 2.05
C ARG A 33 -6.00 -19.03 1.16
N LEU A 34 -6.63 -18.72 0.02
CA LEU A 34 -6.11 -17.71 -0.90
C LEU A 34 -6.17 -16.33 -0.25
N ALA A 35 -7.24 -16.04 0.48
CA ALA A 35 -7.38 -14.79 1.22
C ALA A 35 -6.21 -14.57 2.18
N ARG A 36 -5.86 -15.60 2.95
CA ARG A 36 -4.73 -15.54 3.89
C ARG A 36 -3.39 -15.39 3.16
N LYS A 37 -3.24 -16.07 2.04
CA LYS A 37 -2.01 -16.01 1.24
C LYS A 37 -1.79 -14.59 0.70
N ILE A 38 -2.84 -13.98 0.16
CA ILE A 38 -2.78 -12.61 -0.38
C ILE A 38 -2.52 -11.61 0.74
N TYR A 39 -3.21 -11.76 1.88
CA TYR A 39 -3.01 -10.91 3.04
C TYR A 39 -1.54 -10.95 3.49
N LYS A 40 -0.96 -12.14 3.63
CA LYS A 40 0.43 -12.29 4.04
C LYS A 40 1.40 -11.70 3.03
N LEU A 41 1.11 -11.88 1.74
CA LEU A 41 1.94 -11.32 0.68
C LEU A 41 2.00 -9.79 0.78
N ILE A 42 0.83 -9.16 0.96
CA ILE A 42 0.74 -7.70 1.09
C ILE A 42 1.44 -7.25 2.37
N MET A 43 1.12 -7.87 3.52
CA MET A 43 1.69 -7.46 4.80
C MET A 43 3.20 -7.64 4.85
N ASN A 44 3.73 -8.70 4.26
CA ASN A 44 5.18 -8.91 4.21
C ASN A 44 5.85 -7.80 3.39
N LYS A 45 5.23 -7.39 2.29
CA LYS A 45 5.77 -6.29 1.49
C LYS A 45 5.72 -4.98 2.25
N LEU A 46 4.61 -4.67 2.93
CA LEU A 46 4.48 -3.45 3.72
C LEU A 46 5.48 -3.43 4.88
N ASN A 47 5.64 -4.55 5.57
CA ASN A 47 6.60 -4.64 6.68
C ASN A 47 8.04 -4.46 6.19
N SER A 48 8.34 -4.84 4.96
CA SER A 48 9.67 -4.63 4.38
C SER A 48 10.03 -3.16 4.23
N LEU A 49 9.03 -2.27 4.23
CA LEU A 49 9.25 -0.83 4.13
C LEU A 49 9.83 -0.23 5.41
N SER A 50 9.94 -1.02 6.48
CA SER A 50 10.64 -0.59 7.70
C SER A 50 12.13 -0.36 7.47
N HIS A 51 12.67 -0.91 6.38
CA HIS A 51 14.06 -0.74 5.99
C HIS A 51 14.15 -0.18 4.58
N MET A 52 14.96 0.86 4.41
CA MET A 52 15.23 1.48 3.10
C MET A 52 13.95 1.77 2.29
N PRO A 53 12.97 2.48 2.87
CA PRO A 53 11.68 2.70 2.17
C PRO A 53 11.79 3.59 0.94
N LEU A 54 12.91 4.29 0.76
CA LEU A 54 13.11 5.16 -0.41
C LEU A 54 13.62 4.40 -1.64
N ARG A 55 13.79 3.08 -1.56
CA ARG A 55 14.28 2.27 -2.69
C ARG A 55 13.27 2.07 -3.80
N TYR A 56 11.97 2.28 -3.52
CA TYR A 56 10.93 2.16 -4.52
C TYR A 56 10.64 3.51 -5.18
N PRO A 57 10.16 3.51 -6.43
CA PRO A 57 10.02 4.76 -7.19
C PRO A 57 8.86 5.63 -6.70
N VAL A 58 9.01 6.93 -6.95
CA VAL A 58 7.92 7.90 -6.78
C VAL A 58 6.90 7.70 -7.89
N TYR A 59 5.61 7.71 -7.54
CA TYR A 59 4.53 7.63 -8.51
C TYR A 59 4.53 8.92 -9.35
N GLN A 60 4.49 8.77 -10.68
CA GLN A 60 4.79 9.89 -11.59
C GLN A 60 3.57 10.73 -11.98
N GLU A 61 2.43 10.53 -11.34
CA GLU A 61 1.22 11.30 -11.59
C GLU A 61 1.04 12.38 -10.53
N GLU A 62 0.69 13.61 -10.96
CA GLU A 62 0.37 14.68 -10.03
C GLU A 62 -1.07 14.52 -9.50
N PRO A 63 -1.36 14.96 -8.27
CA PRO A 63 -0.46 15.70 -7.35
C PRO A 63 0.49 14.80 -6.53
N TRP A 64 0.47 13.50 -6.74
CA TRP A 64 1.18 12.52 -5.91
C TRP A 64 2.69 12.63 -6.08
N LYS A 65 3.14 12.91 -7.30
CA LYS A 65 4.56 13.10 -7.60
C LYS A 65 5.15 14.22 -6.74
N SER A 66 4.48 15.38 -6.70
CA SER A 66 4.94 16.52 -5.92
C SER A 66 4.90 16.27 -4.41
N ARG A 67 4.11 15.31 -3.97
CA ARG A 67 4.00 14.92 -2.57
C ARG A 67 4.93 13.77 -2.19
N ASN A 68 5.78 13.34 -3.13
CA ASN A 68 6.72 12.22 -2.95
C ASN A 68 6.02 10.92 -2.54
N VAL A 69 4.83 10.69 -3.07
CA VAL A 69 4.14 9.42 -2.87
C VAL A 69 4.80 8.35 -3.71
N ARG A 70 5.20 7.26 -3.08
CA ARG A 70 5.87 6.13 -3.73
C ARG A 70 4.91 4.98 -3.89
N GLN A 71 5.23 4.09 -4.84
CA GLN A 71 4.42 2.89 -5.04
C GLN A 71 5.28 1.64 -4.96
N VAL A 72 4.70 0.59 -4.41
CA VAL A 72 5.35 -0.71 -4.31
C VAL A 72 4.31 -1.78 -4.61
N PHE A 73 4.72 -2.80 -5.37
CA PHE A 73 3.84 -3.90 -5.73
C PHE A 73 4.04 -5.09 -4.80
N ALA A 74 2.92 -5.71 -4.42
CA ALA A 74 2.87 -6.98 -3.72
C ALA A 74 1.99 -7.90 -4.57
N GLY A 75 2.63 -8.71 -5.43
CA GLY A 75 1.91 -9.48 -6.43
C GLY A 75 1.11 -8.55 -7.35
N SER A 76 -0.20 -8.78 -7.44
CA SER A 76 -1.09 -7.98 -8.28
C SER A 76 -1.60 -6.70 -7.60
N TYR A 77 -1.21 -6.45 -6.35
CA TYR A 77 -1.67 -5.30 -5.58
C TYR A 77 -0.58 -4.25 -5.48
N CYS A 78 -1.00 -2.99 -5.44
CA CYS A 78 -0.11 -1.85 -5.37
C CYS A 78 -0.41 -1.06 -4.10
N ALA A 79 0.62 -0.75 -3.33
CA ALA A 79 0.51 0.11 -2.16
C ALA A 79 1.14 1.45 -2.46
N PHE A 80 0.48 2.52 -2.02
CA PHE A 80 0.97 3.89 -2.13
C PHE A 80 1.34 4.39 -0.74
N TYR A 81 2.52 4.96 -0.61
CA TYR A 81 3.02 5.41 0.69
C TYR A 81 3.91 6.63 0.52
N PHE A 82 4.12 7.35 1.61
CA PHE A 82 5.16 8.38 1.68
C PHE A 82 5.96 8.21 2.97
N VAL A 83 7.14 8.81 2.98
CA VAL A 83 8.05 8.74 4.14
C VAL A 83 8.15 10.12 4.74
N MET A 84 7.93 10.23 6.04
CA MET A 84 8.08 11.47 6.78
C MET A 84 8.80 11.16 8.10
N GLU A 85 9.99 11.73 8.26
CA GLU A 85 10.85 11.45 9.42
C GLU A 85 11.15 9.95 9.53
N ASN A 86 10.75 9.30 10.62
CA ASN A 86 10.96 7.86 10.82
C ASN A 86 9.68 7.04 10.57
N ILE A 87 8.71 7.63 9.88
CA ILE A 87 7.42 6.99 9.61
C ILE A 87 7.25 6.74 8.12
N VAL A 88 6.81 5.52 7.80
CA VAL A 88 6.29 5.17 6.48
C VAL A 88 4.77 5.12 6.61
N LYS A 89 4.08 6.04 5.94
CA LYS A 89 2.62 6.10 5.99
C LYS A 89 2.05 5.51 4.72
N VAL A 90 1.38 4.37 4.84
CA VAL A 90 0.72 3.70 3.73
C VAL A 90 -0.67 4.31 3.55
N LEU A 91 -0.89 4.94 2.38
CA LEU A 91 -2.11 5.69 2.09
C LEU A 91 -3.24 4.82 1.58
N ARG A 92 -2.95 3.96 0.61
CA ARG A 92 -3.94 3.10 -0.05
C ARG A 92 -3.28 1.80 -0.52
N ILE A 93 -4.11 0.77 -0.65
CA ILE A 93 -3.72 -0.52 -1.23
C ILE A 93 -4.78 -0.86 -2.27
N MET A 94 -4.34 -1.06 -3.53
CA MET A 94 -5.27 -1.22 -4.66
C MET A 94 -4.82 -2.34 -5.58
N TYR A 95 -5.78 -2.93 -6.29
CA TYR A 95 -5.46 -3.84 -7.37
C TYR A 95 -4.73 -3.08 -8.48
N GLY A 96 -3.55 -3.57 -8.87
CA GLY A 96 -2.70 -2.86 -9.84
C GLY A 96 -3.24 -2.78 -11.26
N GLY A 97 -4.29 -3.57 -11.57
CA GLY A 97 -4.93 -3.52 -12.88
C GLY A 97 -5.99 -2.45 -13.04
N MET A 98 -6.35 -1.71 -11.95
CA MET A 98 -7.33 -0.62 -12.06
C MET A 98 -6.64 0.68 -12.46
N ASP A 99 -7.46 1.70 -12.77
CA ASP A 99 -6.96 3.06 -13.01
C ASP A 99 -6.51 3.63 -11.65
N LEU A 100 -5.22 3.48 -11.34
CA LEU A 100 -4.66 3.86 -10.06
C LEU A 100 -4.76 5.36 -9.82
N SER A 101 -4.56 6.17 -10.86
CA SER A 101 -4.61 7.63 -10.74
C SER A 101 -6.01 8.09 -10.35
N ALA A 102 -7.04 7.59 -11.05
CA ALA A 102 -8.43 7.94 -10.74
C ALA A 102 -8.85 7.46 -9.35
N ALA A 103 -8.47 6.23 -8.99
CA ALA A 103 -8.80 5.66 -7.67
C ALA A 103 -8.10 6.42 -6.56
N LEU A 104 -6.82 6.77 -6.76
CA LEU A 104 -6.02 7.49 -5.77
C LEU A 104 -6.52 8.91 -5.57
N THR A 105 -7.01 9.58 -6.62
CA THR A 105 -7.56 10.93 -6.55
C THR A 105 -8.73 11.02 -5.56
N LYS A 106 -9.53 9.98 -5.44
CA LYS A 106 -10.64 9.95 -4.48
C LYS A 106 -10.16 10.06 -3.03
N THR A 107 -8.91 9.77 -2.76
CA THR A 107 -8.31 9.90 -1.43
C THR A 107 -8.20 11.37 -0.99
N LEU A 108 -8.24 12.30 -1.93
CA LEU A 108 -8.14 13.74 -1.64
C LEU A 108 -9.45 14.35 -1.11
N ASP A 109 -10.56 13.69 -1.30
CA ASP A 109 -11.88 14.23 -0.92
C ASP A 109 -12.19 14.03 0.56
#